data_01e2b9208d677a6a7fb5a7f7cca2f710
#
_entry.id   01e2b9208d677a6a7fb5a7f7cca2f710
#
_cell.length_a   1.000
_cell.length_b   1.000
_cell.length_c   1.000
_cell.angle_alpha   90.00
_cell.angle_beta   90.00
_cell.angle_gamma   90.00
#
_symmetry.space_group_name_H-M   'P 1'
#
loop_
_entity.id
_entity.type
_entity.pdbx_description
1 polymer ?
#
loop_
_entity_poly.entity_id
_entity_poly.type
_entity_poly.pdbx_seq_one_letter_code
_entity_poly.pdbx_strand_id
1 'polypeptide(L)'
;EYAWKLSLCMDGCYILHSVTLRRRMHSGNVSKRKMRDLDRRIAFFRELQKSHETTLRFAEDFGMPEEAKELLRRNIRATTLRIELMEQRKLWNIVPLLWKYRDCYHSKKSLPVEFAMAVRG
;
A
#
# COMPACT_ATOMS: atom_id res chain seq x y z
N GLU A 1 -13.85 -0.97 2.09
CA GLU A 1 -12.70 -0.25 1.52
C GLU A 1 -12.93 0.19 0.06
N TYR A 2 -13.65 -0.59 -0.75
CA TYR A 2 -13.92 -0.25 -2.16
C TYR A 2 -14.89 0.91 -2.34
N ALA A 3 -15.93 1.02 -1.52
CA ALA A 3 -17.00 1.99 -1.70
C ALA A 3 -16.50 3.45 -1.67
N TRP A 4 -15.61 3.80 -0.76
CA TRP A 4 -15.08 5.17 -0.69
C TRP A 4 -14.09 5.48 -1.82
N LYS A 5 -13.32 4.47 -2.29
CA LYS A 5 -12.44 4.62 -3.46
C LYS A 5 -13.26 4.86 -4.73
N LEU A 6 -14.38 4.15 -4.88
CA LEU A 6 -15.31 4.38 -5.97
C LEU A 6 -15.95 5.75 -5.92
N SER A 7 -16.35 6.25 -4.75
CA SER A 7 -16.93 7.59 -4.63
C SER A 7 -15.96 8.69 -5.04
N LEU A 8 -14.65 8.53 -4.76
CA LEU A 8 -13.62 9.43 -5.24
C LEU A 8 -13.48 9.42 -6.76
N CYS A 9 -13.81 8.28 -7.40
CA CYS A 9 -13.74 8.13 -8.85
C CYS A 9 -14.91 8.77 -9.59
N MET A 10 -16.07 8.95 -8.94
CA MET A 10 -17.28 9.41 -9.61
C MET A 10 -17.39 10.94 -9.68
N ASP A 11 -17.44 11.62 -8.53
CA ASP A 11 -17.71 13.08 -8.49
C ASP A 11 -16.77 13.85 -7.54
N GLY A 12 -15.73 13.22 -7.05
CA GLY A 12 -14.83 13.78 -6.05
C GLY A 12 -15.33 13.56 -4.61
N CYS A 13 -14.69 14.20 -3.66
CA CYS A 13 -15.08 14.09 -2.27
C CYS A 13 -15.17 15.46 -1.59
N TYR A 14 -16.09 15.55 -0.64
CA TYR A 14 -16.22 16.70 0.21
C TYR A 14 -15.35 16.53 1.46
N ILE A 15 -14.42 17.44 1.69
CA ILE A 15 -13.56 17.41 2.88
C ILE A 15 -14.26 18.20 4.00
N LEU A 16 -14.68 17.48 5.04
CA LEU A 16 -15.20 18.12 6.24
C LEU A 16 -14.03 18.58 7.13
N HIS A 17 -13.97 19.88 7.39
CA HIS A 17 -12.97 20.47 8.28
C HIS A 17 -13.33 20.31 9.78
N SER A 18 -13.96 19.19 10.13
CA SER A 18 -14.34 18.88 11.50
C SER A 18 -13.92 17.45 11.87
N VAL A 19 -13.63 17.23 13.15
CA VAL A 19 -13.33 15.89 13.64
C VAL A 19 -14.63 15.10 13.75
N THR A 20 -14.91 14.26 12.76
CA THR A 20 -16.11 13.41 12.70
C THR A 20 -15.93 12.07 13.40
N LEU A 21 -14.68 11.60 13.54
CA LEU A 21 -14.37 10.31 14.14
C LEU A 21 -13.11 10.38 15.01
N ARG A 22 -13.20 9.91 16.26
CA ARG A 22 -12.04 9.73 17.13
C ARG A 22 -11.73 8.25 17.28
N ARG A 23 -10.56 7.84 16.82
CA ARG A 23 -10.10 6.45 16.97
C ARG A 23 -9.50 6.24 18.36
N ARG A 24 -10.11 5.35 19.15
CA ARG A 24 -9.53 4.94 20.43
C ARG A 24 -8.33 4.02 20.18
N MET A 25 -7.18 4.40 20.71
CA MET A 25 -5.95 3.61 20.64
C MET A 25 -5.78 2.82 21.94
N HIS A 26 -5.72 1.50 21.85
CA HIS A 26 -5.44 0.62 22.98
C HIS A 26 -4.45 -0.49 22.58
N SER A 27 -3.83 -1.14 23.54
CA SER A 27 -2.80 -2.17 23.32
C SER A 27 -3.30 -3.39 22.54
N GLY A 28 -4.61 -3.66 22.58
CA GLY A 28 -5.28 -4.78 21.91
C GLY A 28 -5.70 -4.51 20.46
N ASN A 29 -5.33 -3.36 19.86
CA ASN A 29 -5.70 -3.05 18.47
C ASN A 29 -5.14 -4.10 17.50
N VAL A 30 -6.04 -4.77 16.80
CA VAL A 30 -5.74 -5.84 15.82
C VAL A 30 -4.76 -5.37 14.73
N SER A 31 -4.84 -4.11 14.32
CA SER A 31 -3.93 -3.52 13.34
C SER A 31 -2.47 -3.47 13.80
N LYS A 32 -2.20 -3.28 15.10
CA LYS A 32 -0.84 -3.31 15.65
C LYS A 32 -0.25 -4.74 15.68
N ARG A 33 -1.09 -5.76 15.97
CA ARG A 33 -0.66 -7.16 15.96
C ARG A 33 -0.30 -7.65 14.57
N LYS A 34 -1.08 -7.27 13.56
CA LYS A 34 -0.83 -7.66 12.16
C LYS A 34 0.52 -7.16 11.62
N MET A 35 1.04 -6.05 12.17
CA MET A 35 2.28 -5.43 11.68
C MET A 35 3.57 -5.99 12.29
N ARG A 36 3.47 -6.85 13.32
CA ARG A 36 4.65 -7.45 13.99
C ARG A 36 5.04 -8.82 13.42
N ASP A 37 4.08 -9.52 12.84
CA ASP A 37 4.25 -10.84 12.25
C ASP A 37 4.48 -10.68 10.75
N LEU A 38 5.59 -11.21 10.24
CA LEU A 38 6.00 -11.04 8.84
C LEU A 38 4.99 -11.67 7.88
N ASP A 39 4.52 -12.89 8.16
CA ASP A 39 3.60 -13.60 7.27
C ASP A 39 2.24 -12.88 7.19
N ARG A 40 1.76 -12.40 8.34
CA ARG A 40 0.53 -11.57 8.38
C ARG A 40 0.72 -10.24 7.67
N ARG A 41 1.91 -9.66 7.72
CA ARG A 41 2.24 -8.44 7.01
C ARG A 41 2.26 -8.67 5.50
N ILE A 42 2.87 -9.74 5.04
CA ILE A 42 2.86 -10.15 3.62
C ILE A 42 1.42 -10.38 3.15
N ALA A 43 0.62 -11.13 3.89
CA ALA A 43 -0.79 -11.35 3.58
C ALA A 43 -1.58 -10.04 3.48
N PHE A 44 -1.37 -9.11 4.41
CA PHE A 44 -2.00 -7.79 4.36
C PHE A 44 -1.62 -7.01 3.08
N PHE A 45 -0.35 -7.01 2.70
CA PHE A 45 0.08 -6.30 1.47
C PHE A 45 -0.44 -6.98 0.20
N ARG A 46 -0.58 -8.30 0.18
CA ARG A 46 -1.23 -9.02 -0.93
C ARG A 46 -2.71 -8.64 -1.08
N GLU A 47 -3.44 -8.54 0.03
CA GLU A 47 -4.82 -8.05 0.01
C GLU A 47 -4.91 -6.60 -0.45
N LEU A 48 -3.98 -5.75 0.00
CA LEU A 48 -3.90 -4.36 -0.43
C LEU A 48 -3.60 -4.24 -1.93
N GLN A 49 -2.71 -5.08 -2.46
CA GLN A 49 -2.42 -5.15 -3.89
C GLN A 49 -3.68 -5.50 -4.70
N LYS A 50 -4.40 -6.56 -4.32
CA LYS A 50 -5.69 -6.92 -4.95
C LYS A 50 -6.69 -5.76 -4.91
N SER A 51 -6.74 -5.04 -3.79
CA SER A 51 -7.59 -3.86 -3.65
C SER A 51 -7.21 -2.75 -4.65
N HIS A 52 -5.93 -2.49 -4.84
CA HIS A 52 -5.47 -1.51 -5.82
C HIS A 52 -5.74 -1.95 -7.27
N GLU A 53 -5.50 -3.23 -7.59
CA GLU A 53 -5.79 -3.81 -8.90
C GLU A 53 -7.28 -3.72 -9.25
N THR A 54 -8.15 -4.05 -8.29
CA THR A 54 -9.60 -3.92 -8.48
C THR A 54 -10.00 -2.45 -8.67
N THR A 55 -9.42 -1.54 -7.88
CA THR A 55 -9.67 -0.10 -8.03
C THR A 55 -9.21 0.40 -9.41
N LEU A 56 -8.09 -0.10 -9.92
CA LEU A 56 -7.59 0.25 -11.25
C LEU A 56 -8.57 -0.20 -12.36
N ARG A 57 -9.08 -1.43 -12.28
CA ARG A 57 -10.10 -1.91 -13.23
C ARG A 57 -11.34 -1.01 -13.23
N PHE A 58 -11.85 -0.65 -12.05
CA PHE A 58 -12.97 0.29 -11.97
C PHE A 58 -12.61 1.67 -12.54
N ALA A 59 -11.40 2.16 -12.30
CA ALA A 59 -10.95 3.42 -12.88
C ALA A 59 -10.87 3.38 -14.41
N GLU A 60 -10.53 2.22 -14.98
CA GLU A 60 -10.56 1.98 -16.43
C GLU A 60 -12.00 1.94 -16.95
N ASP A 61 -12.88 1.18 -16.30
CA ASP A 61 -14.30 1.04 -16.68
C ASP A 61 -15.07 2.37 -16.60
N PHE A 62 -14.76 3.21 -15.63
CA PHE A 62 -15.37 4.55 -15.47
C PHE A 62 -14.66 5.65 -16.26
N GLY A 63 -13.65 5.34 -17.05
CA GLY A 63 -12.96 6.31 -17.89
C GLY A 63 -12.24 7.41 -17.10
N MET A 64 -11.67 7.07 -15.94
CA MET A 64 -10.95 8.04 -15.12
C MET A 64 -9.75 8.66 -15.83
N PRO A 65 -9.32 9.88 -15.42
CA PRO A 65 -8.13 10.52 -15.96
C PRO A 65 -6.90 9.61 -15.87
N GLU A 66 -6.03 9.66 -16.89
CA GLU A 66 -4.85 8.82 -16.97
C GLU A 66 -3.89 9.02 -15.77
N GLU A 67 -3.82 10.25 -15.25
CA GLU A 67 -3.04 10.58 -14.06
C GLU A 67 -3.47 9.78 -12.82
N ALA A 68 -4.78 9.62 -12.62
CA ALA A 68 -5.32 8.83 -11.53
C ALA A 68 -5.02 7.33 -11.69
N LYS A 69 -5.12 6.81 -12.91
CA LYS A 69 -4.77 5.43 -13.24
C LYS A 69 -3.28 5.16 -13.05
N GLU A 70 -2.41 6.11 -13.45
CA GLU A 70 -0.97 5.98 -13.25
C GLU A 70 -0.60 6.01 -11.76
N LEU A 71 -1.26 6.82 -10.94
CA LEU A 71 -1.09 6.80 -9.49
C LEU A 71 -1.44 5.43 -8.89
N LEU A 72 -2.52 4.80 -9.36
CA LEU A 72 -2.91 3.45 -8.93
C LEU A 72 -1.88 2.39 -9.38
N ARG A 73 -1.40 2.46 -10.62
CA ARG A 73 -0.32 1.57 -11.12
C ARG A 73 0.95 1.71 -10.28
N ARG A 74 1.32 2.95 -9.95
CA ARG A 74 2.46 3.24 -9.09
C ARG A 74 2.29 2.64 -7.68
N ASN A 75 1.08 2.73 -7.10
CA ASN A 75 0.78 2.12 -5.81
C ASN A 75 0.83 0.58 -5.87
N ILE A 76 0.38 -0.03 -6.95
CA ILE A 76 0.50 -1.48 -7.19
C ILE A 76 1.98 -1.87 -7.23
N ARG A 77 2.81 -1.17 -8.02
CA ARG A 77 4.26 -1.43 -8.11
C ARG A 77 4.96 -1.26 -6.75
N ALA A 78 4.64 -0.21 -5.99
CA ALA A 78 5.18 0.01 -4.66
C ALA A 78 4.78 -1.11 -3.66
N THR A 79 3.56 -1.61 -3.77
CA THR A 79 3.08 -2.71 -2.93
C THR A 79 3.77 -4.02 -3.32
N THR A 80 3.97 -4.27 -4.62
CA THR A 80 4.72 -5.42 -5.13
C THR A 80 6.16 -5.41 -4.61
N LEU A 81 6.85 -4.27 -4.67
CA LEU A 81 8.19 -4.13 -4.10
C LEU A 81 8.24 -4.53 -2.62
N ARG A 82 7.27 -4.08 -1.83
CA ARG A 82 7.21 -4.40 -0.39
C ARG A 82 7.05 -5.90 -0.15
N ILE A 83 6.19 -6.55 -0.93
CA ILE A 83 5.99 -7.99 -0.86
C ILE A 83 7.29 -8.72 -1.22
N GLU A 84 7.90 -8.38 -2.35
CA GLU A 84 9.15 -8.99 -2.81
C GLU A 84 10.29 -8.82 -1.81
N LEU A 85 10.44 -7.64 -1.20
CA LEU A 85 11.45 -7.38 -0.16
C LEU A 85 11.25 -8.26 1.08
N MET A 86 10.00 -8.46 1.50
CA MET A 86 9.68 -9.29 2.68
C MET A 86 9.81 -10.78 2.39
N GLU A 87 9.46 -11.24 1.18
CA GLU A 87 9.50 -12.66 0.81
C GLU A 87 10.92 -13.17 0.53
N GLN A 88 11.75 -12.36 -0.11
CA GLN A 88 13.08 -12.82 -0.54
C GLN A 88 14.06 -12.99 0.61
N ARG A 89 13.89 -12.29 1.73
CA ARG A 89 14.74 -12.39 2.95
C ARG A 89 16.27 -12.39 2.70
N LYS A 90 16.70 -12.04 1.47
CA LYS A 90 18.09 -12.03 1.06
C LYS A 90 18.59 -10.61 0.85
N LEU A 91 19.51 -10.17 1.69
CA LEU A 91 20.11 -8.84 1.65
C LEU A 91 20.68 -8.48 0.27
N TRP A 92 21.26 -9.44 -0.42
CA TRP A 92 21.90 -9.24 -1.74
C TRP A 92 20.91 -8.84 -2.85
N ASN A 93 19.64 -9.19 -2.72
CA ASN A 93 18.62 -8.90 -3.72
C ASN A 93 17.93 -7.53 -3.51
N ILE A 94 18.23 -6.86 -2.41
CA ILE A 94 17.59 -5.58 -2.06
C ILE A 94 18.02 -4.47 -3.00
N VAL A 95 19.30 -4.37 -3.32
CA VAL A 95 19.82 -3.32 -4.21
C VAL A 95 19.20 -3.38 -5.62
N PRO A 96 19.17 -4.54 -6.30
CA PRO A 96 18.48 -4.67 -7.57
C PRO A 96 16.99 -4.35 -7.50
N LEU A 97 16.30 -4.76 -6.42
CA LEU A 97 14.89 -4.46 -6.22
C LEU A 97 14.63 -2.97 -6.04
N LEU A 98 15.42 -2.31 -5.22
CA LEU A 98 15.31 -0.86 -5.02
C LEU A 98 15.57 -0.09 -6.31
N TRP A 99 16.52 -0.54 -7.12
CA TRP A 99 16.78 0.04 -8.42
C TRP A 99 15.63 -0.17 -9.40
N LYS A 100 15.09 -1.37 -9.46
CA LYS A 100 13.93 -1.73 -10.31
C LYS A 100 12.70 -0.88 -10.02
N TYR A 101 12.45 -0.57 -8.75
CA TYR A 101 11.25 0.16 -8.32
C TYR A 101 11.54 1.60 -7.86
N ARG A 102 12.67 2.19 -8.26
CA ARG A 102 13.10 3.54 -7.80
C ARG A 102 12.10 4.65 -8.03
N ASP A 103 11.29 4.54 -9.08
CA ASP A 103 10.27 5.50 -9.50
C ASP A 103 8.92 5.34 -8.78
N CYS A 104 8.71 4.21 -8.12
CA CYS A 104 7.46 3.91 -7.42
C CYS A 104 7.41 4.45 -5.98
N TYR A 105 8.53 4.88 -5.44
CA TYR A 105 8.66 5.17 -4.02
C TYR A 105 8.17 6.57 -3.66
N HIS A 106 7.09 6.66 -2.88
CA HIS A 106 6.55 7.94 -2.39
C HIS A 106 7.30 8.50 -1.18
N SER A 107 7.88 7.62 -0.36
CA SER A 107 8.56 8.02 0.87
C SER A 107 9.80 7.17 1.10
N LYS A 108 10.96 7.80 1.02
CA LYS A 108 12.25 7.17 1.35
C LYS A 108 12.31 6.72 2.82
N LYS A 109 11.48 7.28 3.70
CA LYS A 109 11.45 6.96 5.13
C LYS A 109 10.91 5.57 5.45
N SER A 110 10.08 4.98 4.59
CA SER A 110 9.55 3.63 4.79
C SER A 110 10.52 2.52 4.40
N LEU A 111 11.50 2.81 3.53
CA LEU A 111 12.52 1.86 3.10
C LEU A 111 13.30 1.20 4.24
N PRO A 112 13.87 1.97 5.22
CA PRO A 112 14.60 1.37 6.34
C PRO A 112 13.74 0.44 7.19
N VAL A 113 12.44 0.75 7.32
CA VAL A 113 11.49 -0.08 8.09
C VAL A 113 11.21 -1.40 7.37
N GLU A 114 10.96 -1.34 6.06
CA GLU A 114 10.74 -2.54 5.24
C GLU A 114 12.00 -3.43 5.22
N PHE A 115 13.17 -2.80 5.10
CA PHE A 115 14.47 -3.47 5.17
C PHE A 115 14.66 -4.17 6.52
N ALA A 116 14.45 -3.44 7.62
CA ALA A 116 14.61 -3.98 8.97
C ALA A 116 13.67 -5.16 9.24
N MET A 117 12.44 -5.13 8.69
CA MET A 117 11.49 -6.23 8.79
C MET A 117 11.91 -7.45 7.96
N ALA A 118 12.44 -7.23 6.76
CA ALA A 118 12.96 -8.31 5.91
C ALA A 118 14.17 -9.03 6.52
N VAL A 119 15.01 -8.29 7.28
CA VAL A 119 16.20 -8.84 7.96
C VAL A 119 15.84 -9.58 9.24
N ARG A 120 14.83 -9.09 9.99
CA ARG A 120 14.41 -9.68 11.27
C ARG A 120 13.49 -10.89 11.12
N GLY A 121 12.86 -11.05 9.98
CA GLY A 121 12.05 -12.25 9.68
C GLY A 121 12.92 -13.45 9.45
#